data_a19cb63604a2371f94198ce8900223b2
#
_entry.id   a19cb63604a2371f94198ce8900223b2
#
_cell.length_a   1.000
_cell.length_b   1.000
_cell.length_c   1.000
_cell.angle_alpha   90.00
_cell.angle_beta   90.00
_cell.angle_gamma   90.00
#
_symmetry.space_group_name_H-M   'P 1'
#
loop_
_entity.id
_entity.type
_entity.pdbx_description
1 polymer ?
#
loop_
_entity_poly.entity_id
_entity_poly.type
_entity_poly.pdbx_seq_one_letter_code
_entity_poly.pdbx_strand_id
1 'polypeptide(L)'
;LAFSVAVNNLMANETFHNLMIDKATITNTDPTFGAINVNFINAAENNQARALNSIKDSVVTIKTGQGHGSGFLISEDGYIITNAHVVGGSDTVAVAFENGMEVEGKVIRSAPARDVALVKIPLTKLSPLLLQTQLPDIGSNVYAVGAPLELDLHGTMSSGIISAHRTLKDNGMDIIQSDIMIKGGNRGGP
;
A
#
# COMPACT_ATOMS: atom_id res chain seq x y z
N LEU A 1 1.48 12.69 6.87
CA LEU A 1 2.80 12.94 6.24
C LEU A 1 3.64 11.66 6.07
N ALA A 2 3.38 10.58 6.83
CA ALA A 2 4.25 9.40 6.83
C ALA A 2 3.91 8.35 5.75
N PHE A 3 2.75 8.36 5.16
CA PHE A 3 2.25 7.18 4.41
C PHE A 3 2.46 7.23 2.88
N SER A 4 2.25 8.35 2.25
CA SER A 4 2.73 8.62 0.88
C SER A 4 4.24 8.31 0.76
N VAL A 5 4.94 8.43 1.88
CA VAL A 5 6.32 8.12 2.12
C VAL A 5 6.62 6.61 2.13
N ALA A 6 5.76 5.75 2.72
CA ALA A 6 6.09 4.35 2.90
C ALA A 6 5.92 3.52 1.61
N VAL A 7 4.87 3.75 0.83
CA VAL A 7 4.69 3.06 -0.46
C VAL A 7 5.74 3.52 -1.46
N ASN A 8 6.03 4.82 -1.50
CA ASN A 8 7.07 5.35 -2.38
C ASN A 8 8.47 4.93 -1.94
N ASN A 9 8.73 4.76 -0.64
CA ASN A 9 9.98 4.19 -0.17
C ASN A 9 10.13 2.71 -0.50
N LEU A 10 9.01 1.96 -0.50
CA LEU A 10 9.00 0.60 -0.99
C LEU A 10 9.31 0.58 -2.49
N MET A 11 8.79 1.53 -3.26
CA MET A 11 8.96 1.64 -4.71
C MET A 11 10.30 2.26 -5.14
N ALA A 12 10.85 3.20 -4.37
CA ALA A 12 12.15 3.83 -4.61
C ALA A 12 13.34 3.00 -4.12
N ASN A 13 13.11 1.94 -3.34
CA ASN A 13 14.18 1.04 -2.94
C ASN A 13 14.65 0.22 -4.14
N GLU A 14 15.91 0.36 -4.53
CA GLU A 14 16.51 -0.33 -5.66
C GLU A 14 16.33 -1.84 -5.58
N THR A 15 16.38 -2.43 -4.40
CA THR A 15 16.11 -3.84 -4.16
C THR A 15 14.64 -4.18 -4.40
N PHE A 16 13.69 -3.35 -3.95
CA PHE A 16 12.27 -3.55 -4.22
C PHE A 16 11.94 -3.25 -5.69
N HIS A 17 12.51 -2.20 -6.26
CA HIS A 17 12.38 -1.86 -7.68
C HIS A 17 12.92 -2.98 -8.57
N ASN A 18 14.10 -3.53 -8.27
CA ASN A 18 14.66 -4.66 -9.02
C ASN A 18 13.86 -5.95 -8.81
N LEU A 19 13.24 -6.13 -7.63
CA LEU A 19 12.32 -7.22 -7.34
C LEU A 19 10.99 -7.11 -8.11
N MET A 20 10.58 -5.90 -8.51
CA MET A 20 9.29 -5.64 -9.17
C MET A 20 9.41 -5.58 -10.70
N ILE A 21 10.61 -5.26 -11.25
CA ILE A 21 10.83 -5.19 -12.72
C ILE A 21 11.00 -6.57 -13.33
N ASP A 22 11.63 -7.51 -12.64
CA ASP A 22 11.75 -8.88 -13.13
C ASP A 22 10.48 -9.64 -12.77
N LYS A 23 9.64 -9.92 -13.78
CA LYS A 23 8.41 -10.72 -13.65
C LYS A 23 8.38 -11.61 -12.41
N ALA A 24 7.98 -10.98 -11.30
CA ALA A 24 7.35 -11.58 -10.13
C ALA A 24 8.01 -12.80 -9.47
N THR A 25 9.30 -12.83 -9.32
CA THR A 25 9.86 -13.70 -8.30
C THR A 25 10.58 -12.85 -7.28
N ILE A 26 9.92 -12.49 -6.18
CA ILE A 26 10.56 -11.90 -5.03
C ILE A 26 11.46 -12.98 -4.41
N THR A 27 12.64 -13.16 -4.93
CA THR A 27 13.68 -13.93 -4.26
C THR A 27 14.29 -13.04 -3.19
N ASN A 28 13.83 -13.21 -1.95
CA ASN A 28 14.49 -12.60 -0.82
C ASN A 28 15.82 -13.29 -0.61
N THR A 29 16.91 -12.55 -0.62
CA THR A 29 18.24 -13.05 -0.26
C THR A 29 18.43 -13.18 1.26
N ASP A 30 17.44 -12.78 2.07
CA ASP A 30 17.45 -13.07 3.49
C ASP A 30 17.07 -14.53 3.72
N PRO A 31 18.00 -15.38 4.21
CA PRO A 31 17.77 -16.81 4.40
C PRO A 31 16.69 -17.13 5.44
N THR A 32 16.24 -16.15 6.22
CA THR A 32 15.19 -16.32 7.25
C THR A 32 13.78 -16.29 6.67
N PHE A 33 13.59 -15.77 5.45
CA PHE A 33 12.27 -15.66 4.84
C PHE A 33 12.25 -16.32 3.46
N GLY A 34 11.39 -17.32 3.28
CA GLY A 34 11.16 -17.94 1.97
C GLY A 34 10.71 -16.93 0.89
N ALA A 35 10.93 -17.26 -0.38
CA ALA A 35 10.45 -16.45 -1.49
C ALA A 35 8.92 -16.33 -1.46
N ILE A 36 8.42 -15.12 -1.67
CA ILE A 36 6.98 -14.85 -1.83
C ILE A 36 6.75 -14.44 -3.29
N ASN A 37 5.92 -15.19 -4.00
CA ASN A 37 5.51 -14.84 -5.35
C ASN A 37 4.24 -14.00 -5.28
N VAL A 38 4.31 -12.74 -5.68
CA VAL A 38 3.15 -11.84 -5.80
C VAL A 38 2.98 -11.47 -7.26
N ASN A 39 1.86 -11.84 -7.85
CA ASN A 39 1.50 -11.42 -9.20
C ASN A 39 0.82 -10.05 -9.11
N PHE A 40 1.58 -8.99 -9.29
CA PHE A 40 1.02 -7.64 -9.35
C PHE A 40 0.95 -7.15 -10.81
N ILE A 41 0.08 -6.17 -11.07
CA ILE A 41 -0.08 -5.55 -12.37
C ILE A 41 0.70 -4.23 -12.36
N ASN A 42 1.71 -4.12 -13.25
CA ASN A 42 2.48 -2.89 -13.42
C ASN A 42 1.67 -1.86 -14.22
N ALA A 43 1.57 -0.64 -13.72
CA ALA A 43 0.87 0.46 -14.38
C ALA A 43 1.49 0.82 -15.76
N ALA A 44 2.79 0.62 -15.94
CA ALA A 44 3.48 0.86 -17.22
C ALA A 44 3.05 -0.14 -18.32
N GLU A 45 2.61 -1.33 -17.94
CA GLU A 45 2.16 -2.37 -18.87
C GLU A 45 0.65 -2.33 -19.14
N ASN A 46 -0.09 -1.56 -18.35
CA ASN A 46 -1.55 -1.49 -18.46
C ASN A 46 -2.01 -0.04 -18.65
N ASN A 47 -2.29 0.32 -19.90
CA ASN A 47 -2.77 1.65 -20.31
C ASN A 47 -4.23 1.97 -19.87
N GLN A 48 -4.85 1.14 -19.02
CA GLN A 48 -6.21 1.39 -18.56
C GLN A 48 -6.19 2.38 -17.38
N ALA A 49 -6.47 3.64 -17.67
CA ALA A 49 -6.82 4.61 -16.64
C ALA A 49 -8.07 4.10 -15.89
N ARG A 50 -7.92 3.68 -14.64
CA ARG A 50 -9.06 3.36 -13.79
C ARG A 50 -9.78 4.66 -13.39
N ALA A 51 -11.11 4.64 -13.47
CA ALA A 51 -11.90 5.72 -12.90
C ALA A 51 -11.61 5.82 -11.38
N LEU A 52 -11.42 7.02 -10.86
CA LEU A 52 -11.11 7.25 -9.44
C LEU A 52 -12.12 6.56 -8.50
N ASN A 53 -13.38 6.44 -8.93
CA ASN A 53 -14.41 5.72 -8.15
C ASN A 53 -14.13 4.21 -7.99
N SER A 54 -13.47 3.57 -8.96
CA SER A 54 -13.15 2.15 -8.88
C SER A 54 -11.91 1.84 -8.02
N ILE A 55 -11.15 2.87 -7.64
CA ILE A 55 -10.00 2.72 -6.73
C ILE A 55 -10.46 2.31 -5.33
N LYS A 56 -11.64 2.76 -4.91
CA LYS A 56 -12.21 2.45 -3.59
C LYS A 56 -12.36 0.96 -3.34
N ASP A 57 -12.72 0.19 -4.38
CA ASP A 57 -12.88 -1.26 -4.30
C ASP A 57 -11.56 -1.98 -3.97
N SER A 58 -10.44 -1.31 -4.21
CA SER A 58 -9.10 -1.84 -3.94
C SER A 58 -8.56 -1.43 -2.57
N VAL A 59 -9.26 -0.53 -1.85
CA VAL A 59 -8.84 -0.01 -0.55
C VAL A 59 -9.64 -0.69 0.55
N VAL A 60 -8.97 -1.09 1.61
CA VAL A 60 -9.56 -1.85 2.72
C VAL A 60 -9.21 -1.21 4.06
N THR A 61 -10.04 -1.44 5.05
CA THR A 61 -9.73 -1.13 6.44
C THR A 61 -9.02 -2.30 7.09
N ILE A 62 -7.87 -2.04 7.70
CA ILE A 62 -7.13 -3.02 8.52
C ILE A 62 -7.44 -2.73 9.98
N LYS A 63 -7.95 -3.73 10.69
CA LYS A 63 -8.31 -3.62 12.11
C LYS A 63 -7.45 -4.57 12.94
N THR A 64 -6.97 -4.08 14.07
CA THR A 64 -6.26 -4.85 15.09
C THR A 64 -6.88 -4.59 16.47
N GLY A 65 -6.46 -5.33 17.48
CA GLY A 65 -6.88 -5.08 18.86
C GLY A 65 -6.43 -3.70 19.40
N GLN A 66 -5.50 -3.02 18.74
CA GLN A 66 -4.92 -1.74 19.16
C GLN A 66 -5.45 -0.55 18.36
N GLY A 67 -6.15 -0.77 17.26
CA GLY A 67 -6.66 0.29 16.41
C GLY A 67 -6.94 -0.15 14.99
N HIS A 68 -6.97 0.82 14.09
CA HIS A 68 -7.24 0.59 12.68
C HIS A 68 -6.42 1.51 11.78
N GLY A 69 -6.33 1.13 10.52
CA GLY A 69 -5.76 1.91 9.44
C GLY A 69 -6.28 1.42 8.11
N SER A 70 -5.71 1.90 7.03
CA SER A 70 -6.04 1.48 5.68
C SER A 70 -5.01 0.51 5.12
N GLY A 71 -5.39 -0.22 4.10
CA GLY A 71 -4.52 -1.01 3.24
C GLY A 71 -5.06 -0.99 1.82
N PHE A 72 -4.30 -1.52 0.87
CA PHE A 72 -4.77 -1.63 -0.49
C PHE A 72 -4.29 -2.91 -1.16
N LEU A 73 -5.14 -3.46 -2.02
CA LEU A 73 -4.87 -4.66 -2.80
C LEU A 73 -3.80 -4.38 -3.87
N ILE A 74 -2.83 -5.28 -3.98
CA ILE A 74 -1.77 -5.24 -5.00
C ILE A 74 -1.81 -6.44 -5.95
N SER A 75 -2.64 -7.46 -5.66
CA SER A 75 -2.80 -8.63 -6.49
C SER A 75 -4.23 -9.16 -6.47
N GLU A 76 -4.63 -9.85 -7.54
CA GLU A 76 -5.95 -10.48 -7.66
C GLU A 76 -6.17 -11.63 -6.66
N ASP A 77 -5.10 -12.22 -6.15
CA ASP A 77 -5.13 -13.32 -5.19
C ASP A 77 -5.05 -12.87 -3.73
N GLY A 78 -5.16 -11.54 -3.46
CA GLY A 78 -5.40 -11.02 -2.11
C GLY A 78 -4.17 -10.63 -1.31
N TYR A 79 -3.09 -10.22 -1.95
CA TYR A 79 -2.02 -9.50 -1.26
C TYR A 79 -2.40 -8.02 -1.06
N ILE A 80 -2.13 -7.52 0.14
CA ILE A 80 -2.44 -6.16 0.59
C ILE A 80 -1.19 -5.53 1.17
N ILE A 81 -0.94 -4.27 0.81
CA ILE A 81 0.07 -3.43 1.46
C ILE A 81 -0.62 -2.52 2.48
N THR A 82 0.01 -2.36 3.63
CA THR A 82 -0.36 -1.43 4.70
C THR A 82 0.90 -0.96 5.44
N ASN A 83 0.76 -0.11 6.45
CA ASN A 83 1.89 0.26 7.31
C ASN A 83 2.21 -0.82 8.36
N ALA A 84 3.48 -0.93 8.74
CA ALA A 84 3.91 -1.82 9.81
C ALA A 84 3.30 -1.43 11.17
N HIS A 85 3.19 -0.13 11.46
CA HIS A 85 2.57 0.33 12.70
C HIS A 85 1.05 0.05 12.75
N VAL A 86 0.37 -0.12 11.60
CA VAL A 86 -1.05 -0.49 11.55
C VAL A 86 -1.25 -1.93 11.98
N VAL A 87 -0.39 -2.86 11.55
CA VAL A 87 -0.47 -4.27 11.98
C VAL A 87 0.07 -4.48 13.40
N GLY A 88 0.90 -3.57 13.93
CA GLY A 88 1.31 -3.51 15.32
C GLY A 88 2.00 -4.77 15.84
N GLY A 89 2.65 -5.57 14.97
CA GLY A 89 3.28 -6.84 15.35
C GLY A 89 2.32 -8.03 15.47
N SER A 90 1.05 -7.87 15.08
CA SER A 90 0.07 -8.96 15.04
C SER A 90 0.39 -9.94 13.91
N ASP A 91 0.16 -11.24 14.14
CA ASP A 91 0.28 -12.28 13.10
C ASP A 91 -0.93 -12.29 12.17
N THR A 92 -2.09 -11.89 12.68
CA THR A 92 -3.35 -11.78 11.91
C THR A 92 -4.03 -10.45 12.18
N VAL A 93 -4.80 -9.99 11.19
CA VAL A 93 -5.58 -8.74 11.24
C VAL A 93 -6.97 -8.99 10.65
N ALA A 94 -7.96 -8.20 11.04
CA ALA A 94 -9.23 -8.21 10.34
C ALA A 94 -9.16 -7.20 9.17
N VAL A 95 -9.59 -7.65 7.99
CA VAL A 95 -9.61 -6.87 6.75
C VAL A 95 -11.06 -6.63 6.35
N ALA A 96 -11.50 -5.38 6.40
CA ALA A 96 -12.87 -5.00 6.05
C ALA A 96 -12.88 -4.24 4.72
N PHE A 97 -13.79 -4.65 3.84
CA PHE A 97 -14.07 -4.05 2.54
C PHE A 97 -15.20 -3.01 2.63
N GLU A 98 -15.29 -2.11 1.64
CA GLU A 98 -16.34 -1.09 1.56
C GLU A 98 -17.77 -1.68 1.60
N ASN A 99 -17.97 -2.87 1.04
CA ASN A 99 -19.27 -3.56 1.04
C ASN A 99 -19.65 -4.20 2.39
N GLY A 100 -18.84 -3.98 3.44
CA GLY A 100 -19.07 -4.53 4.78
C GLY A 100 -18.56 -5.96 4.98
N MET A 101 -18.01 -6.61 3.94
CA MET A 101 -17.39 -7.93 4.10
C MET A 101 -16.13 -7.79 4.95
N GLU A 102 -15.96 -8.68 5.91
CA GLU A 102 -14.77 -8.75 6.74
C GLU A 102 -14.16 -10.16 6.67
N VAL A 103 -12.85 -10.24 6.51
CA VAL A 103 -12.10 -11.49 6.44
C VAL A 103 -10.83 -11.40 7.27
N GLU A 104 -10.32 -12.55 7.74
CA GLU A 104 -9.04 -12.60 8.40
C GLU A 104 -7.91 -12.51 7.36
N GLY A 105 -6.94 -11.64 7.60
CA GLY A 105 -5.71 -11.50 6.86
C GLY A 105 -4.52 -11.96 7.69
N LYS A 106 -3.63 -12.75 7.10
CA LYS A 106 -2.37 -13.16 7.70
C LYS A 106 -1.28 -12.13 7.38
N VAL A 107 -0.57 -11.64 8.38
CA VAL A 107 0.61 -10.79 8.18
C VAL A 107 1.77 -11.68 7.71
N ILE A 108 2.15 -11.53 6.45
CA ILE A 108 3.19 -12.35 5.81
C ILE A 108 4.56 -11.77 6.09
N ARG A 109 4.66 -10.43 6.07
CA ARG A 109 5.89 -9.68 6.39
C ARG A 109 5.57 -8.33 7.00
N SER A 110 6.48 -7.90 7.86
CA SER A 110 6.49 -6.54 8.39
C SER A 110 7.93 -6.02 8.39
N ALA A 111 8.11 -4.79 7.93
CA ALA A 111 9.38 -4.07 7.89
C ALA A 111 9.24 -2.75 8.67
N PRO A 112 9.34 -2.76 10.02
CA PRO A 112 9.13 -1.58 10.84
C PRO A 112 10.04 -0.40 10.50
N ALA A 113 11.29 -0.67 10.11
CA ALA A 113 12.25 0.37 9.72
C ALA A 113 11.79 1.19 8.50
N ARG A 114 10.91 0.62 7.67
CA ARG A 114 10.31 1.26 6.48
C ARG A 114 8.84 1.57 6.64
N ASP A 115 8.28 1.14 7.75
CA ASP A 115 6.86 1.25 8.07
C ASP A 115 5.93 0.62 7.01
N VAL A 116 6.29 -0.58 6.53
CA VAL A 116 5.52 -1.33 5.52
C VAL A 116 5.24 -2.75 6.02
N ALA A 117 4.04 -3.25 5.76
CA ALA A 117 3.64 -4.63 6.00
C ALA A 117 2.90 -5.21 4.80
N LEU A 118 3.08 -6.51 4.60
CA LEU A 118 2.38 -7.32 3.59
C LEU A 118 1.41 -8.25 4.30
N VAL A 119 0.15 -8.18 3.92
CA VAL A 119 -0.94 -9.01 4.44
C VAL A 119 -1.51 -9.87 3.32
N LYS A 120 -1.90 -11.10 3.61
CA LYS A 120 -2.55 -12.02 2.67
C LYS A 120 -3.92 -12.42 3.18
N ILE A 121 -4.94 -12.27 2.33
CA ILE A 121 -6.30 -12.74 2.59
C ILE A 121 -6.64 -13.95 1.69
N PRO A 122 -7.55 -14.84 2.13
CA PRO A 122 -7.91 -16.06 1.38
C PRO A 122 -9.01 -15.79 0.33
N LEU A 123 -8.88 -14.69 -0.41
CA LEU A 123 -9.79 -14.31 -1.48
C LEU A 123 -9.06 -14.23 -2.82
N THR A 124 -9.79 -14.42 -3.90
CA THR A 124 -9.29 -14.34 -5.28
C THR A 124 -10.24 -13.57 -6.17
N LYS A 125 -9.79 -13.23 -7.39
CA LYS A 125 -10.52 -12.42 -8.37
C LYS A 125 -10.83 -11.01 -7.84
N LEU A 126 -9.91 -10.48 -7.06
CA LEU A 126 -9.99 -9.14 -6.54
C LEU A 126 -9.52 -8.11 -7.58
N SER A 127 -9.82 -6.86 -7.34
CA SER A 127 -9.42 -5.75 -8.18
C SER A 127 -8.25 -4.99 -7.56
N PRO A 128 -6.98 -5.35 -7.82
CA PRO A 128 -5.82 -4.67 -7.22
C PRO A 128 -5.58 -3.30 -7.85
N LEU A 129 -4.87 -2.44 -7.16
CA LEU A 129 -4.30 -1.23 -7.74
C LEU A 129 -3.13 -1.59 -8.66
N LEU A 130 -2.97 -0.80 -9.72
CA LEU A 130 -1.79 -0.86 -10.56
C LEU A 130 -0.63 -0.18 -9.84
N LEU A 131 0.51 -0.87 -9.74
CA LEU A 131 1.68 -0.31 -9.10
C LEU A 131 2.50 0.50 -10.11
N GLN A 132 2.76 1.77 -9.78
CA GLN A 132 3.65 2.62 -10.54
C GLN A 132 5.10 2.42 -10.06
N THR A 133 5.97 2.03 -10.97
CA THR A 133 7.39 1.79 -10.70
C THR A 133 8.28 3.00 -11.01
N GLN A 134 7.76 3.98 -11.73
CA GLN A 134 8.47 5.23 -12.03
C GLN A 134 8.09 6.31 -11.04
N LEU A 135 9.07 7.12 -10.66
CA LEU A 135 8.80 8.31 -9.83
C LEU A 135 7.93 9.30 -10.62
N PRO A 136 6.81 9.77 -10.05
CA PRO A 136 5.99 10.79 -10.68
C PRO A 136 6.73 12.13 -10.67
N ASP A 137 6.49 12.96 -11.69
CA ASP A 137 7.07 14.30 -11.78
C ASP A 137 6.58 15.22 -10.65
N ILE A 138 7.44 16.13 -10.20
CA ILE A 138 7.06 17.20 -9.28
C ILE A 138 5.98 18.07 -9.98
N GLY A 139 4.92 18.41 -9.24
CA GLY A 139 3.74 19.09 -9.77
C GLY A 139 2.64 18.17 -10.32
N SER A 140 2.90 16.85 -10.43
CA SER A 140 1.86 15.88 -10.80
C SER A 140 0.75 15.81 -9.76
N ASN A 141 -0.50 15.68 -10.22
CA ASN A 141 -1.64 15.46 -9.35
C ASN A 141 -1.56 14.08 -8.69
N VAL A 142 -1.84 14.05 -7.39
CA VAL A 142 -1.91 12.83 -6.60
C VAL A 142 -3.16 12.81 -5.73
N TYR A 143 -3.62 11.61 -5.41
CA TYR A 143 -4.78 11.37 -4.58
C TYR A 143 -4.41 10.42 -3.45
N ALA A 144 -4.86 10.72 -2.24
CA ALA A 144 -4.82 9.78 -1.14
C ALA A 144 -6.20 9.23 -0.90
N VAL A 145 -6.31 7.91 -0.78
CA VAL A 145 -7.58 7.22 -0.54
C VAL A 145 -7.46 6.43 0.76
N GLY A 146 -8.39 6.66 1.67
CA GLY A 146 -8.46 5.94 2.92
C GLY A 146 -9.78 5.21 3.11
N ALA A 147 -9.76 4.21 3.98
CA ALA A 147 -10.94 3.47 4.42
C ALA A 147 -11.12 3.68 5.94
N PRO A 148 -11.62 4.86 6.39
CA PRO A 148 -11.91 5.07 7.80
C PRO A 148 -13.01 4.14 8.30
N LEU A 149 -12.99 3.81 9.59
CA LEU A 149 -13.95 2.89 10.23
C LEU A 149 -15.40 3.39 10.22
N GLU A 150 -15.60 4.69 10.14
CA GLU A 150 -16.94 5.26 10.06
C GLU A 150 -17.50 4.96 8.67
N LEU A 151 -18.55 4.15 8.64
CA LEU A 151 -19.22 3.71 7.38
C LEU A 151 -19.60 4.89 6.48
N ASP A 152 -19.89 6.04 7.06
CA ASP A 152 -20.25 7.28 6.34
C ASP A 152 -19.03 7.97 5.70
N LEU A 153 -17.80 7.55 6.01
CA LEU A 153 -16.57 8.15 5.52
C LEU A 153 -15.71 7.20 4.68
N HIS A 154 -16.20 5.99 4.38
CA HIS A 154 -15.50 5.05 3.50
C HIS A 154 -15.17 5.69 2.15
N GLY A 155 -13.95 5.44 1.67
CA GLY A 155 -13.47 5.98 0.40
C GLY A 155 -13.25 7.49 0.42
N THR A 156 -12.96 8.09 1.59
CA THR A 156 -12.56 9.50 1.63
C THR A 156 -11.32 9.70 0.76
N MET A 157 -11.44 10.56 -0.23
CA MET A 157 -10.38 10.93 -1.14
C MET A 157 -9.92 12.35 -0.86
N SER A 158 -8.61 12.55 -0.77
CA SER A 158 -7.97 13.86 -0.73
C SER A 158 -7.08 14.02 -1.96
N SER A 159 -6.94 15.21 -2.49
CA SER A 159 -6.09 15.51 -3.64
C SER A 159 -5.03 16.54 -3.30
N GLY A 160 -3.94 16.51 -4.03
CA GLY A 160 -2.83 17.45 -3.95
C GLY A 160 -1.85 17.21 -5.08
N ILE A 161 -0.64 17.74 -4.94
CA ILE A 161 0.44 17.59 -5.92
C ILE A 161 1.68 16.98 -5.26
N ILE A 162 2.55 16.40 -6.07
CA ILE A 162 3.91 16.06 -5.66
C ILE A 162 4.70 17.35 -5.47
N SER A 163 5.14 17.61 -4.25
CA SER A 163 5.86 18.85 -3.90
C SER A 163 7.38 18.70 -4.01
N ALA A 164 7.91 17.51 -3.72
CA ALA A 164 9.35 17.24 -3.80
C ALA A 164 9.65 15.74 -3.74
N HIS A 165 10.84 15.37 -4.27
CA HIS A 165 11.51 14.11 -3.95
C HIS A 165 12.63 14.41 -2.95
N ARG A 166 12.77 13.60 -1.91
CA ARG A 166 13.76 13.81 -0.86
C ARG A 166 14.38 12.48 -0.43
N THR A 167 15.63 12.53 -0.03
CA THR A 167 16.31 11.42 0.65
C THR A 167 16.47 11.78 2.12
N LEU A 168 15.99 10.93 3.02
CA LEU A 168 16.15 11.11 4.47
C LEU A 168 17.60 10.88 4.85
N LYS A 169 18.20 11.83 5.58
CA LYS A 169 19.62 11.78 5.96
C LYS A 169 19.94 10.67 6.94
N ASP A 170 18.96 10.29 7.78
CA ASP A 170 19.16 9.37 8.89
C ASP A 170 19.30 7.91 8.43
N ASN A 171 18.66 7.53 7.33
CA ASN A 171 18.59 6.14 6.87
C ASN A 171 18.75 5.98 5.35
N GLY A 172 18.99 7.06 4.61
CA GLY A 172 19.15 7.05 3.15
C GLY A 172 17.86 6.71 2.39
N MET A 173 16.71 6.80 3.03
CA MET A 173 15.42 6.42 2.45
C MET A 173 14.86 7.53 1.57
N ASP A 174 14.55 7.21 0.31
CA ASP A 174 13.91 8.15 -0.60
C ASP A 174 12.42 8.28 -0.29
N ILE A 175 11.92 9.50 -0.29
CA ILE A 175 10.54 9.83 0.00
C ILE A 175 9.97 10.81 -1.02
N ILE A 176 8.68 10.68 -1.30
CA ILE A 176 7.91 11.66 -2.05
C ILE A 176 7.14 12.53 -1.07
N GLN A 177 7.33 13.82 -1.15
CA GLN A 177 6.57 14.79 -0.39
C GLN A 177 5.38 15.27 -1.23
N SER A 178 4.19 15.33 -0.62
CA SER A 178 3.01 15.93 -1.22
C SER A 178 2.37 16.95 -0.25
N ASP A 179 1.52 17.80 -0.76
CA ASP A 179 0.72 18.76 0.01
C ASP A 179 -0.68 18.22 0.35
N ILE A 180 -0.92 16.91 0.13
CA ILE A 180 -2.20 16.27 0.44
C ILE A 180 -2.49 16.36 1.93
N MET A 181 -3.71 16.77 2.26
CA MET A 181 -4.21 16.69 3.63
C MET A 181 -4.59 15.26 3.99
N ILE A 182 -3.84 14.63 4.88
CA ILE A 182 -4.12 13.28 5.40
C ILE A 182 -4.95 13.39 6.67
N LYS A 183 -6.10 12.73 6.70
CA LYS A 183 -6.97 12.61 7.88
C LYS A 183 -6.68 11.32 8.65
N GLY A 184 -7.14 11.28 9.92
CA GLY A 184 -7.11 10.03 10.70
C GLY A 184 -7.86 8.91 9.97
N GLY A 185 -7.32 7.67 10.00
CA GLY A 185 -7.88 6.52 9.27
C GLY A 185 -7.30 6.29 7.86
N ASN A 186 -6.72 7.32 7.21
CA ASN A 186 -6.09 7.15 5.88
C ASN A 186 -4.69 6.52 5.96
N ARG A 187 -4.15 6.30 7.17
CA ARG A 187 -2.84 5.66 7.31
C ARG A 187 -2.90 4.24 6.80
N GLY A 188 -2.00 3.89 5.91
CA GLY A 188 -1.96 2.59 5.29
C GLY A 188 -2.65 2.50 3.91
N GLY A 189 -3.40 3.51 3.48
CA GLY A 189 -4.01 3.63 2.16
C GLY A 189 -3.05 4.07 1.05
N PRO A 190 -3.43 3.92 -0.21
CA PRO A 190 -2.66 4.36 -1.37
C PRO A 190 -2.70 5.88 -1.54
#